data_b63e5583fbe8831ce0232ad622b58c24
#
_entry.id   b63e5583fbe8831ce0232ad622b58c24
#
_cell.length_a   1.000
_cell.length_b   1.000
_cell.length_c   1.000
_cell.angle_alpha   90.00
_cell.angle_beta   90.00
_cell.angle_gamma   90.00
#
_symmetry.space_group_name_H-M   'P 1'
#
loop_
_entity.id
_entity.type
_entity.pdbx_description
1 polymer ?
#
loop_
_entity_poly.entity_id
_entity_poly.type
_entity_poly.pdbx_seq_one_letter_code
_entity_poly.pdbx_strand_id
1 'polypeptide(L)'
;ITYKEEEPPHPAEFGRALTEKLKGYDLQLILEPGRVIAGNAGILVTRVLYTKKTEIKNFLIVDAAMNDLVRPSLYDSFHRIASVIQA
;
A
#
# COMPACT_ATOMS: atom_id res chain seq x y z
N ILE A 1 0.60 -1.47 7.63
CA ILE A 1 0.65 -0.50 6.53
C ILE A 1 -0.38 0.56 6.78
N THR A 2 0.05 1.80 6.76
CA THR A 2 -0.83 2.97 6.91
C THR A 2 -1.37 3.39 5.55
N TYR A 3 -2.68 3.51 5.44
CA TYR A 3 -3.36 4.08 4.28
C TYR A 3 -3.91 5.44 4.67
N LYS A 4 -3.46 6.50 3.99
CA LYS A 4 -3.85 7.90 4.30
C LYS A 4 -3.50 8.25 5.75
N GLU A 5 -4.47 8.62 6.56
CA GLU A 5 -4.34 9.03 7.96
C GLU A 5 -4.74 7.92 8.96
N GLU A 6 -4.95 6.70 8.48
CA GLU A 6 -5.33 5.58 9.33
C GLU A 6 -4.14 5.08 10.16
N GLU A 7 -4.35 4.79 11.42
CA GLU A 7 -3.41 4.08 12.28
C GLU A 7 -3.84 2.62 12.41
N PRO A 8 -3.30 1.72 11.58
CA PRO A 8 -3.63 0.31 11.67
C PRO A 8 -3.07 -0.29 12.96
N PRO A 9 -3.73 -1.28 13.56
CA PRO A 9 -3.22 -1.94 14.75
C PRO A 9 -1.86 -2.58 14.47
N HIS A 10 -0.99 -2.54 15.48
CA HIS A 10 0.30 -3.20 15.39
C HIS A 10 0.12 -4.72 15.24
N PRO A 11 0.95 -5.42 14.43
CA PRO A 11 0.85 -6.87 14.26
C PRO A 11 0.79 -7.68 15.54
N ALA A 12 1.48 -7.24 16.60
CA ALA A 12 1.43 -7.88 17.91
C ALA A 12 0.06 -7.75 18.60
N GLU A 13 -0.68 -6.69 18.35
CA GLU A 13 -2.05 -6.51 18.90
C GLU A 13 -3.01 -7.44 18.19
N PHE A 14 -2.91 -7.52 16.87
CA PHE A 14 -3.68 -8.49 16.07
C PHE A 14 -3.39 -9.92 16.51
N GLY A 15 -2.12 -10.29 16.69
CA GLY A 15 -1.73 -11.61 17.16
C GLY A 15 -2.29 -11.94 18.54
N ARG A 16 -2.24 -11.00 19.48
CA ARG A 16 -2.83 -11.17 20.82
C ARG A 16 -4.35 -11.39 20.77
N ALA A 17 -5.06 -10.54 20.02
CA ALA A 17 -6.51 -10.64 19.88
C ALA A 17 -6.94 -11.97 19.25
N LEU A 18 -6.18 -12.45 18.27
CA LEU A 18 -6.45 -13.72 17.62
C LEU A 18 -6.18 -14.91 18.57
N THR A 19 -5.06 -14.89 19.26
CA THR A 19 -4.69 -15.93 20.23
C THR A 19 -5.72 -16.03 21.35
N GLU A 20 -6.19 -14.90 21.85
CA GLU A 20 -7.20 -14.86 22.91
C GLU A 20 -8.54 -15.45 22.45
N LYS A 21 -8.96 -15.15 21.23
CA LYS A 21 -10.19 -15.72 20.66
C LYS A 21 -10.11 -17.22 20.39
N LEU A 22 -8.94 -17.74 20.12
CA LEU A 22 -8.71 -19.16 19.83
C LEU A 22 -8.31 -19.96 21.07
N LYS A 23 -8.21 -19.30 22.22
CA LYS A 23 -7.87 -19.95 23.48
C LYS A 23 -8.88 -21.05 23.83
N GLY A 24 -8.38 -22.25 24.10
CA GLY A 24 -9.18 -23.42 24.43
C GLY A 24 -9.51 -24.32 23.23
N TYR A 25 -9.12 -23.94 22.04
CA TYR A 25 -9.17 -24.82 20.88
C TYR A 25 -7.80 -25.45 20.63
N ASP A 26 -7.77 -26.75 20.38
CA ASP A 26 -6.56 -27.48 19.98
C ASP A 26 -6.36 -27.33 18.45
N LEU A 27 -5.84 -26.16 18.05
CA LEU A 27 -5.68 -25.79 16.65
C LEU A 27 -4.24 -25.31 16.37
N GLN A 28 -3.73 -25.66 15.20
CA GLN A 28 -2.54 -25.04 14.64
C GLN A 28 -2.97 -23.79 13.84
N LEU A 29 -2.44 -22.63 14.19
CA LEU A 29 -2.71 -21.38 13.49
C LEU A 29 -1.63 -21.12 12.45
N ILE A 30 -2.03 -21.00 11.19
CA ILE A 30 -1.17 -20.63 10.08
C ILE A 30 -1.65 -19.29 9.53
N LEU A 31 -0.76 -18.33 9.42
CA LEU A 31 -1.03 -16.98 8.90
C LEU A 31 -0.21 -16.72 7.64
N GLU A 32 -0.79 -15.98 6.71
CA GLU A 32 -0.13 -15.52 5.49
C GLU A 32 -0.02 -13.98 5.46
N PRO A 33 0.82 -13.35 6.29
CA PRO A 33 0.85 -11.90 6.50
C PRO A 33 1.60 -11.14 5.40
N GLY A 34 1.43 -11.50 4.14
CA GLY A 34 2.20 -11.02 3.00
C GLY A 34 2.35 -9.50 2.94
N ARG A 35 1.24 -8.75 3.02
CA ARG A 35 1.27 -7.28 2.93
C ARG A 35 1.95 -6.60 4.12
N VAL A 36 1.81 -7.12 5.31
CA VAL A 36 2.47 -6.60 6.52
C VAL A 36 3.99 -6.69 6.39
N ILE A 37 4.48 -7.75 5.77
CA ILE A 37 5.91 -7.99 5.56
C ILE A 37 6.42 -7.17 4.37
N ALA A 38 5.74 -7.25 3.22
CA ALA A 38 6.28 -6.76 1.95
C ALA A 38 5.75 -5.39 1.51
N GLY A 39 4.68 -4.87 2.12
CA GLY A 39 4.00 -3.68 1.63
C GLY A 39 4.82 -2.39 1.69
N ASN A 40 5.78 -2.30 2.62
CA ASN A 40 6.69 -1.16 2.76
C ASN A 40 8.14 -1.52 2.35
N ALA A 41 8.35 -2.66 1.70
CA ALA A 41 9.68 -3.15 1.37
C ALA A 41 10.26 -2.54 0.08
N GLY A 42 9.47 -1.78 -0.68
CA GLY A 42 9.92 -1.20 -1.94
C GLY A 42 9.17 0.06 -2.33
N ILE A 43 9.72 0.73 -3.33
CA ILE A 43 9.12 1.92 -3.96
C ILE A 43 9.18 1.74 -5.48
N LEU A 44 8.23 2.34 -6.17
CA LEU A 44 8.29 2.54 -7.61
C LEU A 44 8.84 3.96 -7.87
N VAL A 45 9.98 4.04 -8.53
CA VAL A 45 10.55 5.33 -8.99
C VAL A 45 10.18 5.51 -10.44
N THR A 46 9.63 6.67 -10.77
CA THR A 46 9.21 7.00 -12.13
C THR A 46 9.58 8.44 -12.46
N ARG A 47 9.73 8.72 -13.74
CA ARG A 47 10.06 10.06 -14.25
C ARG A 47 8.82 10.69 -14.88
N VAL A 48 8.61 11.96 -14.58
CA VAL A 48 7.61 12.76 -15.29
C VAL A 48 8.13 13.09 -16.68
N LEU A 49 7.43 12.62 -17.71
CA LEU A 49 7.76 12.87 -19.12
C LEU A 49 7.24 14.25 -19.55
N TYR A 50 6.00 14.55 -19.20
CA TYR A 50 5.38 15.86 -19.43
C TYR A 50 4.13 16.05 -18.58
N THR A 51 3.63 17.27 -18.55
CA THR A 51 2.41 17.64 -17.84
C THR A 51 1.33 18.07 -18.84
N LYS A 52 0.09 17.73 -18.58
CA LYS A 52 -1.07 18.20 -19.35
C LYS A 52 -2.03 18.90 -18.40
N LYS A 53 -2.37 20.12 -18.72
CA LYS A 53 -3.41 20.90 -18.03
C LYS A 53 -4.70 20.89 -18.85
N THR A 54 -5.81 20.69 -18.17
CA THR A 54 -7.15 20.87 -18.74
C THR A 54 -7.96 21.77 -17.81
N GLU A 55 -9.13 22.19 -18.21
CA GLU A 55 -10.03 22.99 -17.36
C GLU A 55 -10.48 22.26 -16.11
N ILE A 56 -10.52 20.91 -16.13
CA ILE A 56 -11.04 20.09 -15.05
C ILE A 56 -9.93 19.45 -14.23
N LYS A 57 -8.83 19.02 -14.87
CA LYS A 57 -7.76 18.23 -14.20
C LYS A 57 -6.39 18.59 -14.75
N ASN A 58 -5.39 18.41 -13.90
CA ASN A 58 -3.98 18.39 -14.30
C ASN A 58 -3.49 16.95 -14.30
N PHE A 59 -2.70 16.59 -15.30
CA PHE A 59 -2.12 15.27 -15.46
C PHE A 59 -0.60 15.36 -15.41
N LEU A 60 -0.01 14.41 -14.71
CA LEU A 60 1.41 14.10 -14.79
C LEU A 60 1.55 12.81 -15.59
N ILE A 61 2.20 12.89 -16.73
CA ILE A 61 2.45 11.71 -17.56
C ILE A 61 3.83 11.19 -17.20
N VAL A 62 3.89 9.92 -16.84
CA VAL A 62 5.09 9.27 -16.33
C VAL A 62 5.48 8.06 -17.20
N ASP A 63 6.71 7.59 -17.05
CA ASP A 63 7.25 6.42 -17.75
C ASP A 63 6.93 5.07 -17.07
N ALA A 64 5.97 5.05 -16.18
CA ALA A 64 5.45 3.85 -15.55
C ALA A 64 3.96 3.66 -15.85
N ALA A 65 3.52 2.42 -15.94
CA ALA A 65 2.16 2.08 -16.29
C ALA A 65 1.63 0.88 -15.48
N MET A 66 0.49 0.33 -15.90
CA MET A 66 -0.14 -0.83 -15.25
C MET A 66 0.73 -2.09 -15.23
N ASN A 67 1.65 -2.24 -16.19
CA ASN A 67 2.63 -3.34 -16.20
C ASN A 67 3.64 -3.24 -15.05
N ASP A 68 3.89 -2.03 -14.54
CA ASP A 68 4.82 -1.79 -13.42
C ASP A 68 4.07 -1.79 -12.08
N LEU A 69 2.88 -1.19 -12.04
CA LEU A 69 2.04 -1.10 -10.86
C LEU A 69 0.56 -1.19 -11.22
N VAL A 70 0.01 -2.37 -11.22
CA VAL A 70 -1.37 -2.63 -11.63
C VAL A 70 -2.41 -2.22 -10.59
N ARG A 71 -2.09 -2.26 -9.30
CA ARG A 71 -3.07 -2.15 -8.23
C ARG A 71 -3.87 -0.84 -8.19
N PRO A 72 -3.30 0.35 -8.41
CA PRO A 72 -4.10 1.57 -8.45
C PRO A 72 -5.19 1.57 -9.52
N SER A 73 -4.87 1.06 -10.70
CA SER A 73 -5.81 1.06 -11.83
C SER A 73 -6.88 -0.03 -11.73
N LEU A 74 -6.52 -1.23 -11.27
CA LEU A 74 -7.41 -2.39 -11.27
C LEU A 74 -8.20 -2.53 -9.96
N TYR A 75 -7.66 -2.09 -8.83
CA TYR A 75 -8.25 -2.29 -7.51
C TYR A 75 -8.49 -0.98 -6.75
N ASP A 76 -8.33 0.16 -7.39
CA ASP A 76 -8.42 1.49 -6.77
C ASP A 76 -7.57 1.60 -5.48
N SER A 77 -6.43 0.90 -5.47
CA SER A 77 -5.54 0.86 -4.32
C SER A 77 -4.81 2.17 -4.14
N PHE A 78 -4.87 2.71 -2.94
CA PHE A 78 -4.09 3.89 -2.58
C PHE A 78 -2.59 3.57 -2.53
N HIS A 79 -1.79 4.40 -3.20
CA HIS A 79 -0.34 4.45 -3.08
C HIS A 79 0.07 5.92 -2.93
N ARG A 80 0.88 6.19 -1.92
CA ARG A 80 1.39 7.55 -1.72
C ARG A 80 2.32 7.92 -2.86
N ILE A 81 2.08 9.07 -3.45
CA ILE A 81 2.95 9.67 -4.48
C ILE A 81 3.67 10.84 -3.83
N ALA A 82 4.98 10.89 -4.02
CA ALA A 82 5.81 11.98 -3.52
C ALA A 82 6.90 12.33 -4.55
N SER A 83 7.34 13.58 -4.55
CA SER A 83 8.51 13.98 -5.32
C SER A 83 9.79 13.43 -4.67
N VAL A 84 10.76 13.03 -5.50
CA VAL A 84 12.07 12.57 -5.01
C VAL A 84 12.82 13.70 -4.34
N ILE A 85 12.73 14.91 -4.92
CA ILE A 85 13.29 16.13 -4.33
C ILE A 85 12.16 16.80 -3.54
N GLN A 86 12.31 16.81 -2.23
CA GLN A 86 11.43 17.58 -1.36
C GLN A 86 12.01 19.00 -1.23
N ALA A 87 11.18 19.98 -1.57
CA ALA A 87 11.51 21.38 -1.38
C ALA A 87 11.39 21.78 0.11
#